data_99b05266235bc87b3b928a2aabf7e286
#
_entry.id   99b05266235bc87b3b928a2aabf7e286
#
_cell.length_a   1.000
_cell.length_b   1.000
_cell.length_c   1.000
_cell.angle_alpha   90.00
_cell.angle_beta   90.00
_cell.angle_gamma   90.00
#
_symmetry.space_group_name_H-M   'P 1'
#
loop_
_entity.id
_entity.type
_entity.pdbx_description
1 polymer ?
#
loop_
_entity_poly.entity_id
_entity_poly.type
_entity_poly.pdbx_seq_one_letter_code
_entity_poly.pdbx_strand_id
1 'polypeptide(L)'
;MSNVAIVGPVYPYRAGIAYCTTELAKRLGADVFSFSRQYPRFLYPGGDDIDPTLPRADARFDIDVMNPWTWMRAGWRLRKYDAVIFVWWIWVWALPYRVMMALLPRGTRVILQCHNIGDKEPAWWKRALTNIVLRRGRVLVTHAVPEAAEAWKRSRGRRVVRSFLPVHELGGAIPTREEARKTLKVDGDVALFFGHVRPFKGLDIALRAWRELRSDVTLLVAGEAWWNAADDYRKLATEKVRFDFRFIPDAEIATWFAAADVVLAPYRIEAQSGVALTAFHFARPVIATRVGGLPEIIEEGRNGMLIPPEDPSALAKAVEAFFARSDRAEMERHAAASARKYSWEEYAALFRRLVTGG
;
A
#
# COMPACT_ATOMS: atom_id res chain seq x y z
N MET A 1 -28.49 -4.88 12.26
CA MET A 1 -27.22 -4.48 11.60
C MET A 1 -27.23 -5.04 10.20
N SER A 2 -26.77 -4.29 9.18
CA SER A 2 -26.69 -4.80 7.81
C SER A 2 -25.71 -5.98 7.76
N ASN A 3 -26.09 -7.06 7.07
CA ASN A 3 -25.23 -8.23 6.87
C ASN A 3 -24.22 -7.90 5.77
N VAL A 4 -22.93 -7.85 6.11
CA VAL A 4 -21.86 -7.37 5.22
C VAL A 4 -20.88 -8.48 4.88
N ALA A 5 -20.50 -8.59 3.62
CA ALA A 5 -19.39 -9.42 3.18
C ALA A 5 -18.28 -8.60 2.53
N ILE A 6 -17.04 -9.07 2.66
CA ILE A 6 -15.87 -8.55 1.96
C ILE A 6 -15.28 -9.65 1.08
N VAL A 7 -15.00 -9.33 -0.17
CA VAL A 7 -14.29 -10.21 -1.13
C VAL A 7 -12.93 -9.61 -1.40
N GLY A 8 -11.87 -10.27 -0.94
CA GLY A 8 -10.51 -9.76 -1.10
C GLY A 8 -9.44 -10.60 -0.42
N PRO A 9 -8.16 -10.24 -0.61
CA PRO A 9 -7.06 -10.89 0.08
C PRO A 9 -7.07 -10.50 1.56
N VAL A 10 -6.87 -11.47 2.44
CA VAL A 10 -6.69 -11.29 3.88
C VAL A 10 -5.51 -12.11 4.35
N TYR A 11 -5.06 -11.90 5.57
CA TYR A 11 -4.02 -12.75 6.17
C TYR A 11 -4.36 -14.25 6.03
N PRO A 12 -3.38 -15.10 5.70
CA PRO A 12 -1.95 -14.86 5.69
C PRO A 12 -1.35 -14.39 4.34
N TYR A 13 -2.17 -13.84 3.41
CA TYR A 13 -1.60 -13.22 2.21
C TYR A 13 -0.70 -12.04 2.58
N ARG A 14 0.44 -11.91 1.88
CA ARG A 14 1.42 -10.85 2.08
C ARG A 14 0.91 -9.50 1.59
N ALA A 15 1.50 -8.43 2.09
CA ALA A 15 1.36 -7.05 1.68
C ALA A 15 0.16 -6.28 2.25
N GLY A 16 0.26 -4.95 2.14
CA GLY A 16 -0.63 -3.99 2.79
C GLY A 16 -2.11 -4.09 2.40
N ILE A 17 -2.45 -4.66 1.24
CA ILE A 17 -3.85 -4.86 0.84
C ILE A 17 -4.51 -5.93 1.71
N ALA A 18 -3.81 -7.04 1.96
CA ALA A 18 -4.31 -8.11 2.82
C ALA A 18 -4.46 -7.64 4.26
N TYR A 19 -3.49 -6.88 4.77
CA TYR A 19 -3.59 -6.19 6.06
C TYR A 19 -4.84 -5.29 6.10
N CYS A 20 -4.97 -4.39 5.14
CA CYS A 20 -6.07 -3.42 5.09
C CYS A 20 -7.43 -4.12 5.04
N THR A 21 -7.56 -5.19 4.27
CA THR A 21 -8.81 -5.97 4.17
C THR A 21 -9.10 -6.71 5.47
N THR A 22 -8.09 -7.32 6.09
CA THR A 22 -8.23 -8.06 7.37
C THR A 22 -8.71 -7.12 8.48
N GLU A 23 -8.09 -5.95 8.60
CA GLU A 23 -8.41 -4.97 9.63
C GLU A 23 -9.78 -4.30 9.39
N LEU A 24 -10.14 -4.03 8.13
CA LEU A 24 -11.47 -3.52 7.79
C LEU A 24 -12.55 -4.55 8.13
N ALA A 25 -12.33 -5.83 7.79
CA ALA A 25 -13.28 -6.90 8.07
C ALA A 25 -13.55 -7.05 9.58
N LYS A 26 -12.51 -7.06 10.40
CA LYS A 26 -12.62 -7.09 11.86
C LYS A 26 -13.47 -5.94 12.42
N ARG A 27 -13.17 -4.70 11.97
CA ARG A 27 -13.86 -3.48 12.44
C ARG A 27 -15.31 -3.36 11.97
N LEU A 28 -15.66 -4.01 10.86
CA LEU A 28 -17.03 -4.06 10.36
C LEU A 28 -17.82 -5.27 10.87
N GLY A 29 -17.16 -6.27 11.44
CA GLY A 29 -17.78 -7.57 11.73
C GLY A 29 -18.28 -8.26 10.45
N ALA A 30 -17.53 -8.13 9.35
CA ALA A 30 -17.93 -8.62 8.05
C ALA A 30 -17.46 -10.06 7.81
N ASP A 31 -18.29 -10.89 7.17
CA ASP A 31 -17.87 -12.19 6.65
C ASP A 31 -16.88 -12.02 5.49
N VAL A 32 -15.81 -12.80 5.49
CA VAL A 32 -14.75 -12.67 4.48
C VAL A 32 -14.75 -13.85 3.52
N PHE A 33 -14.71 -13.51 2.22
CA PHE A 33 -14.50 -14.44 1.11
C PHE A 33 -13.14 -14.15 0.49
N SER A 34 -12.21 -15.06 0.66
CA SER A 34 -10.83 -14.93 0.22
C SER A 34 -10.46 -16.05 -0.76
N PHE A 35 -9.20 -16.11 -1.11
CA PHE A 35 -8.73 -16.88 -2.24
C PHE A 35 -8.04 -18.17 -1.78
N SER A 36 -8.28 -19.28 -2.50
CA SER A 36 -7.43 -20.47 -2.47
C SER A 36 -6.23 -20.31 -3.40
N ARG A 37 -6.39 -19.49 -4.45
CA ARG A 37 -5.33 -19.07 -5.37
C ARG A 37 -5.58 -17.63 -5.81
N GLN A 38 -4.68 -16.72 -5.43
CA GLN A 38 -4.81 -15.29 -5.71
C GLN A 38 -4.31 -14.92 -7.10
N TYR A 39 -3.24 -15.56 -7.57
CA TYR A 39 -2.63 -15.30 -8.87
C TYR A 39 -2.37 -16.58 -9.66
N PRO A 40 -2.47 -16.53 -11.00
CA PRO A 40 -1.85 -17.54 -11.84
C PRO A 40 -0.33 -17.56 -11.61
N ARG A 41 0.27 -18.76 -11.52
CA ARG A 41 1.72 -18.89 -11.23
C ARG A 41 2.63 -18.12 -12.19
N PHE A 42 2.23 -17.99 -13.46
CA PHE A 42 3.01 -17.27 -14.47
C PHE A 42 2.97 -15.74 -14.33
N LEU A 43 2.05 -15.19 -13.54
CA LEU A 43 1.93 -13.74 -13.30
C LEU A 43 2.54 -13.29 -11.96
N TYR A 44 2.94 -14.22 -11.12
CA TYR A 44 3.54 -13.91 -9.82
C TYR A 44 4.90 -14.59 -9.68
N PRO A 45 5.98 -13.97 -10.18
CA PRO A 45 7.32 -14.55 -10.15
C PRO A 45 8.00 -14.47 -8.78
N GLY A 46 7.42 -13.78 -7.80
CA GLY A 46 7.98 -13.52 -6.48
C GLY A 46 7.60 -14.56 -5.42
N GLY A 47 8.03 -15.82 -5.55
CA GLY A 47 7.88 -16.83 -4.48
C GLY A 47 6.42 -17.04 -3.99
N ASP A 48 6.27 -17.42 -2.73
CA ASP A 48 4.94 -17.59 -2.12
C ASP A 48 4.30 -16.23 -1.81
N ASP A 49 3.02 -16.09 -2.16
CA ASP A 49 2.21 -14.90 -1.81
C ASP A 49 1.63 -14.98 -0.38
N ILE A 50 2.03 -16.01 0.38
CA ILE A 50 1.60 -16.28 1.76
C ILE A 50 2.78 -16.05 2.72
N ASP A 51 2.50 -15.43 3.85
CA ASP A 51 3.41 -15.34 5.00
C ASP A 51 2.95 -16.31 6.09
N PRO A 52 3.68 -17.40 6.36
CA PRO A 52 3.31 -18.38 7.37
C PRO A 52 3.39 -17.85 8.80
N THR A 53 4.03 -16.71 9.03
CA THR A 53 4.14 -16.08 10.36
C THR A 53 2.89 -15.28 10.74
N LEU A 54 2.06 -14.93 9.74
CA LEU A 54 0.82 -14.19 9.98
C LEU A 54 -0.32 -15.12 10.41
N PRO A 55 -1.16 -14.68 11.36
CA PRO A 55 -2.33 -15.47 11.78
C PRO A 55 -3.31 -15.60 10.62
N ARG A 56 -3.83 -16.80 10.41
CA ARG A 56 -4.88 -17.00 9.40
C ARG A 56 -6.16 -16.28 9.83
N ALA A 57 -6.64 -15.37 8.98
CA ALA A 57 -7.91 -14.67 9.20
C ALA A 57 -9.09 -15.66 9.18
N ASP A 58 -10.15 -15.35 9.94
CA ASP A 58 -11.42 -16.06 9.83
C ASP A 58 -12.08 -15.67 8.51
N ALA A 59 -11.86 -16.52 7.50
CA ALA A 59 -12.29 -16.27 6.13
C ALA A 59 -12.51 -17.58 5.36
N ARG A 60 -13.31 -17.52 4.32
CA ARG A 60 -13.51 -18.62 3.37
C ARG A 60 -12.49 -18.53 2.25
N PHE A 61 -11.45 -19.33 2.30
CA PHE A 61 -10.38 -19.39 1.29
C PHE A 61 -10.75 -20.38 0.19
N ASP A 62 -11.82 -20.13 -0.56
CA ASP A 62 -12.35 -21.06 -1.54
C ASP A 62 -12.55 -20.49 -2.96
N ILE A 63 -12.08 -19.26 -3.22
CA ILE A 63 -12.14 -18.64 -4.54
C ILE A 63 -10.80 -18.85 -5.25
N ASP A 64 -10.82 -19.52 -6.38
CA ASP A 64 -9.64 -19.74 -7.22
C ASP A 64 -9.74 -18.88 -8.48
N VAL A 65 -8.74 -18.02 -8.72
CA VAL A 65 -8.69 -17.10 -9.87
C VAL A 65 -8.79 -17.81 -11.23
N MET A 66 -8.43 -19.10 -11.31
CA MET A 66 -8.45 -19.89 -12.54
C MET A 66 -9.67 -20.81 -12.66
N ASN A 67 -10.54 -20.89 -11.62
CA ASN A 67 -11.67 -21.80 -11.61
C ASN A 67 -13.02 -21.06 -11.55
N PRO A 68 -13.74 -20.92 -12.68
CA PRO A 68 -15.03 -20.22 -12.75
C PRO A 68 -16.14 -20.78 -11.85
N TRP A 69 -16.11 -22.06 -11.53
CA TRP A 69 -17.09 -22.68 -10.62
C TRP A 69 -17.00 -22.10 -9.21
N THR A 70 -15.80 -21.78 -8.77
CA THR A 70 -15.60 -21.14 -7.45
C THR A 70 -16.18 -19.73 -7.42
N TRP A 71 -16.12 -18.99 -8.54
CA TRP A 71 -16.69 -17.63 -8.65
C TRP A 71 -18.21 -17.67 -8.60
N MET A 72 -18.83 -18.62 -9.33
CA MET A 72 -20.29 -18.80 -9.33
C MET A 72 -20.78 -19.22 -7.94
N ARG A 73 -20.09 -20.17 -7.29
CA ARG A 73 -20.43 -20.60 -5.93
C ARG A 73 -20.32 -19.47 -4.92
N ALA A 74 -19.24 -18.67 -4.99
CA ALA A 74 -19.05 -17.49 -4.13
C ALA A 74 -20.14 -16.44 -4.40
N GLY A 75 -20.40 -16.11 -5.66
CA GLY A 75 -21.44 -15.15 -6.04
C GLY A 75 -22.84 -15.59 -5.56
N TRP A 76 -23.14 -16.88 -5.62
CA TRP A 76 -24.41 -17.40 -5.10
C TRP A 76 -24.51 -17.29 -3.58
N ARG A 77 -23.45 -17.58 -2.85
CA ARG A 77 -23.38 -17.42 -1.38
C ARG A 77 -23.46 -15.95 -0.94
N LEU A 78 -22.93 -15.04 -1.75
CA LEU A 78 -22.98 -13.59 -1.47
C LEU A 78 -24.38 -12.99 -1.57
N ARG A 79 -25.37 -13.70 -2.15
CA ARG A 79 -26.75 -13.21 -2.33
C ARG A 79 -27.48 -12.91 -1.03
N LYS A 80 -27.05 -13.48 0.10
CA LYS A 80 -27.68 -13.27 1.40
C LYS A 80 -27.27 -11.97 2.11
N TYR A 81 -26.26 -11.25 1.58
CA TYR A 81 -25.72 -10.04 2.18
C TYR A 81 -26.40 -8.78 1.65
N ASP A 82 -26.62 -7.80 2.54
CA ASP A 82 -27.17 -6.49 2.21
C ASP A 82 -26.15 -5.64 1.47
N ALA A 83 -24.87 -5.78 1.84
CA ALA A 83 -23.75 -5.09 1.22
C ALA A 83 -22.57 -6.03 0.98
N VAL A 84 -21.93 -5.88 -0.17
CA VAL A 84 -20.70 -6.61 -0.52
C VAL A 84 -19.64 -5.62 -0.94
N ILE A 85 -18.50 -5.66 -0.23
CA ILE A 85 -17.31 -4.87 -0.52
C ILE A 85 -16.36 -5.73 -1.33
N PHE A 86 -16.05 -5.32 -2.57
CA PHE A 86 -15.03 -5.96 -3.39
C PHE A 86 -13.76 -5.14 -3.33
N VAL A 87 -12.67 -5.76 -2.90
CA VAL A 87 -11.34 -5.14 -2.85
C VAL A 87 -10.72 -5.19 -4.24
N TRP A 88 -10.53 -4.04 -4.87
CA TRP A 88 -10.02 -3.93 -6.22
C TRP A 88 -8.56 -3.43 -6.23
N TRP A 89 -7.66 -4.19 -6.91
CA TRP A 89 -6.25 -3.79 -7.01
C TRP A 89 -5.57 -4.21 -8.32
N ILE A 90 -6.12 -5.19 -9.07
CA ILE A 90 -5.50 -5.70 -10.29
C ILE A 90 -6.53 -6.30 -11.26
N TRP A 91 -6.30 -6.11 -12.54
CA TRP A 91 -7.17 -6.54 -13.64
C TRP A 91 -7.47 -8.05 -13.69
N VAL A 92 -6.59 -8.91 -13.18
CA VAL A 92 -6.78 -10.38 -13.15
C VAL A 92 -8.09 -10.76 -12.49
N TRP A 93 -8.52 -10.01 -11.49
CA TRP A 93 -9.79 -10.23 -10.78
C TRP A 93 -11.01 -9.64 -11.48
N ALA A 94 -10.85 -9.05 -12.68
CA ALA A 94 -11.97 -8.42 -13.38
C ALA A 94 -13.08 -9.41 -13.74
N LEU A 95 -12.72 -10.53 -14.35
CA LEU A 95 -13.70 -11.53 -14.75
C LEU A 95 -14.33 -12.26 -13.55
N PRO A 96 -13.57 -12.76 -12.55
CA PRO A 96 -14.12 -13.32 -11.33
C PRO A 96 -15.11 -12.39 -10.63
N TYR A 97 -14.75 -11.13 -10.42
CA TYR A 97 -15.61 -10.14 -9.76
C TYR A 97 -16.86 -9.84 -10.60
N ARG A 98 -16.70 -9.72 -11.92
CA ARG A 98 -17.83 -9.49 -12.81
C ARG A 98 -18.87 -10.60 -12.74
N VAL A 99 -18.43 -11.86 -12.66
CA VAL A 99 -19.30 -13.03 -12.49
C VAL A 99 -20.00 -13.00 -11.14
N MET A 100 -19.26 -12.84 -10.05
CA MET A 100 -19.85 -12.75 -8.70
C MET A 100 -20.89 -11.62 -8.59
N MET A 101 -20.55 -10.42 -9.06
CA MET A 101 -21.47 -9.26 -9.06
C MET A 101 -22.71 -9.46 -9.92
N ALA A 102 -22.64 -10.28 -10.98
CA ALA A 102 -23.78 -10.56 -11.83
C ALA A 102 -24.85 -11.42 -11.14
N LEU A 103 -24.43 -12.23 -10.18
CA LEU A 103 -25.30 -13.12 -9.42
C LEU A 103 -25.97 -12.43 -8.23
N LEU A 104 -25.52 -11.24 -7.84
CA LEU A 104 -26.07 -10.51 -6.69
C LEU A 104 -27.48 -9.98 -6.99
N PRO A 105 -28.40 -10.00 -6.01
CA PRO A 105 -29.69 -9.34 -6.11
C PRO A 105 -29.54 -7.84 -6.43
N ARG A 106 -30.54 -7.26 -7.13
CA ARG A 106 -30.52 -5.82 -7.48
C ARG A 106 -30.49 -4.91 -6.25
N GLY A 107 -30.98 -5.36 -5.10
CA GLY A 107 -30.96 -4.64 -3.83
C GLY A 107 -29.60 -4.61 -3.12
N THR A 108 -28.71 -5.56 -3.41
CA THR A 108 -27.39 -5.64 -2.77
C THR A 108 -26.54 -4.39 -3.08
N ARG A 109 -25.97 -3.79 -2.06
CA ARG A 109 -25.05 -2.66 -2.22
C ARG A 109 -23.66 -3.16 -2.56
N VAL A 110 -23.22 -2.90 -3.79
CA VAL A 110 -21.89 -3.25 -4.26
C VAL A 110 -20.96 -2.05 -4.08
N ILE A 111 -19.98 -2.19 -3.17
CA ILE A 111 -18.95 -1.18 -2.89
C ILE A 111 -17.63 -1.71 -3.44
N LEU A 112 -16.90 -0.89 -4.18
CA LEU A 112 -15.55 -1.19 -4.64
C LEU A 112 -14.56 -0.41 -3.78
N GLN A 113 -13.74 -1.10 -3.00
CA GLN A 113 -12.58 -0.54 -2.33
C GLN A 113 -11.41 -0.58 -3.30
N CYS A 114 -11.05 0.54 -3.91
CA CYS A 114 -10.10 0.61 -4.99
C CYS A 114 -8.72 1.03 -4.48
N HIS A 115 -7.76 0.10 -4.46
CA HIS A 115 -6.36 0.38 -4.13
C HIS A 115 -5.56 0.88 -5.34
N ASN A 116 -5.94 0.48 -6.55
CA ASN A 116 -5.36 0.97 -7.80
C ASN A 116 -6.45 1.06 -8.86
N ILE A 117 -6.60 2.21 -9.49
CA ILE A 117 -7.47 2.40 -10.66
C ILE A 117 -6.65 2.32 -11.96
N GLY A 118 -5.47 2.92 -11.96
CA GLY A 118 -4.50 2.82 -13.04
C GLY A 118 -3.75 1.50 -13.01
N ASP A 119 -3.41 0.96 -14.18
CA ASP A 119 -2.44 -0.12 -14.28
C ASP A 119 -1.04 0.49 -14.38
N LYS A 120 -0.10 -0.01 -13.57
CA LYS A 120 1.31 0.42 -13.59
C LYS A 120 2.03 0.03 -14.89
N GLU A 121 1.45 -0.96 -15.60
CA GLU A 121 1.85 -1.38 -16.93
C GLU A 121 0.63 -1.26 -17.86
N PRO A 122 0.39 -0.09 -18.46
CA PRO A 122 -0.85 0.19 -19.17
C PRO A 122 -0.96 -0.62 -20.47
N ALA A 123 -2.10 -1.33 -20.59
CA ALA A 123 -2.51 -1.97 -21.83
C ALA A 123 -4.01 -1.73 -22.03
N TRP A 124 -4.43 -1.51 -23.29
CA TRP A 124 -5.83 -1.17 -23.58
C TRP A 124 -6.82 -2.23 -23.09
N TRP A 125 -6.48 -3.51 -23.19
CA TRP A 125 -7.33 -4.62 -22.75
C TRP A 125 -7.42 -4.73 -21.22
N LYS A 126 -6.33 -4.47 -20.47
CA LYS A 126 -6.34 -4.38 -19.02
C LYS A 126 -7.27 -3.26 -18.56
N ARG A 127 -7.19 -2.11 -19.26
CA ARG A 127 -8.07 -0.97 -19.01
C ARG A 127 -9.54 -1.32 -19.27
N ALA A 128 -9.84 -2.04 -20.35
CA ALA A 128 -11.19 -2.49 -20.66
C ALA A 128 -11.77 -3.43 -19.58
N LEU A 129 -10.98 -4.40 -19.12
CA LEU A 129 -11.35 -5.32 -18.04
C LEU A 129 -11.63 -4.55 -16.72
N THR A 130 -10.75 -3.63 -16.34
CA THR A 130 -10.96 -2.79 -15.16
C THR A 130 -12.27 -2.01 -15.27
N ASN A 131 -12.55 -1.39 -16.43
CA ASN A 131 -13.77 -0.60 -16.64
C ASN A 131 -15.07 -1.43 -16.47
N ILE A 132 -15.04 -2.71 -16.83
CA ILE A 132 -16.19 -3.61 -16.67
C ILE A 132 -16.55 -3.76 -15.19
N VAL A 133 -15.56 -3.83 -14.30
CA VAL A 133 -15.78 -3.91 -12.85
C VAL A 133 -16.20 -2.55 -12.28
N LEU A 134 -15.46 -1.48 -12.59
CA LEU A 134 -15.75 -0.14 -12.04
C LEU A 134 -17.19 0.32 -12.34
N ARG A 135 -17.73 -0.01 -13.53
CA ARG A 135 -19.10 0.34 -13.93
C ARG A 135 -20.19 -0.44 -13.18
N ARG A 136 -19.84 -1.49 -12.46
CA ARG A 136 -20.77 -2.31 -11.66
C ARG A 136 -20.85 -1.87 -10.19
N GLY A 137 -19.81 -1.25 -9.67
CA GLY A 137 -19.86 -0.66 -8.33
C GLY A 137 -20.97 0.41 -8.22
N ARG A 138 -21.75 0.38 -7.14
CA ARG A 138 -22.66 1.49 -6.81
C ARG A 138 -21.87 2.67 -6.24
N VAL A 139 -20.86 2.35 -5.43
CA VAL A 139 -19.93 3.30 -4.83
C VAL A 139 -18.51 2.77 -5.03
N LEU A 140 -17.61 3.64 -5.44
CA LEU A 140 -16.19 3.40 -5.53
C LEU A 140 -15.48 4.21 -4.44
N VAL A 141 -14.70 3.57 -3.60
CA VAL A 141 -13.86 4.22 -2.59
C VAL A 141 -12.43 4.24 -3.10
N THR A 142 -11.83 5.40 -3.20
CA THR A 142 -10.44 5.61 -3.66
C THR A 142 -9.66 6.36 -2.60
N HIS A 143 -8.32 6.33 -2.69
CA HIS A 143 -7.46 6.83 -1.63
C HIS A 143 -6.70 8.12 -1.98
N ALA A 144 -6.82 8.62 -3.22
CA ALA A 144 -6.17 9.84 -3.68
C ALA A 144 -7.03 10.59 -4.70
N VAL A 145 -6.81 11.90 -4.85
CA VAL A 145 -7.56 12.76 -5.79
C VAL A 145 -7.39 12.30 -7.24
N PRO A 146 -6.17 12.03 -7.74
CA PRO A 146 -6.01 11.56 -9.12
C PRO A 146 -6.74 10.23 -9.38
N GLU A 147 -6.71 9.31 -8.42
CA GLU A 147 -7.43 8.04 -8.47
C GLU A 147 -8.95 8.25 -8.49
N ALA A 148 -9.46 9.19 -7.70
CA ALA A 148 -10.89 9.51 -7.67
C ALA A 148 -11.37 10.06 -9.02
N ALA A 149 -10.61 10.96 -9.62
CA ALA A 149 -10.91 11.53 -10.94
C ALA A 149 -10.92 10.46 -12.03
N GLU A 150 -9.92 9.59 -12.04
CA GLU A 150 -9.82 8.49 -13.01
C GLU A 150 -10.94 7.45 -12.78
N ALA A 151 -11.27 7.13 -11.51
CA ALA A 151 -12.38 6.25 -11.17
C ALA A 151 -13.71 6.78 -11.67
N TRP A 152 -13.99 8.06 -11.47
CA TRP A 152 -15.21 8.70 -11.93
C TRP A 152 -15.35 8.63 -13.46
N LYS A 153 -14.30 9.00 -14.18
CA LYS A 153 -14.24 8.95 -15.65
C LYS A 153 -14.47 7.53 -16.17
N ARG A 154 -13.76 6.55 -15.61
CA ARG A 154 -13.78 5.15 -16.08
C ARG A 154 -15.04 4.39 -15.70
N SER A 155 -15.66 4.75 -14.59
CA SER A 155 -16.93 4.18 -14.14
C SER A 155 -18.16 4.79 -14.83
N ARG A 156 -18.00 5.81 -15.68
CA ARG A 156 -19.08 6.57 -16.33
C ARG A 156 -19.96 7.31 -15.32
N GLY A 157 -19.36 8.05 -14.41
CA GLY A 157 -20.05 8.89 -13.45
C GLY A 157 -20.70 8.16 -12.27
N ARG A 158 -20.21 6.96 -11.91
CA ARG A 158 -20.63 6.32 -10.65
C ARG A 158 -20.21 7.17 -9.45
N ARG A 159 -20.90 7.01 -8.33
CA ARG A 159 -20.54 7.68 -7.08
C ARG A 159 -19.12 7.27 -6.68
N VAL A 160 -18.21 8.22 -6.61
CA VAL A 160 -16.84 8.03 -6.12
C VAL A 160 -16.72 8.76 -4.79
N VAL A 161 -16.24 8.06 -3.78
CA VAL A 161 -15.94 8.60 -2.47
C VAL A 161 -14.44 8.59 -2.30
N ARG A 162 -13.85 9.78 -2.17
CA ARG A 162 -12.45 9.88 -1.80
C ARG A 162 -12.29 9.64 -0.31
N SER A 163 -11.37 8.79 0.04
CA SER A 163 -10.94 8.49 1.39
C SER A 163 -9.41 8.57 1.47
N PHE A 164 -8.84 7.88 2.40
CA PHE A 164 -7.40 7.72 2.59
C PHE A 164 -7.08 6.24 2.83
N LEU A 165 -5.83 5.86 2.68
CA LEU A 165 -5.35 4.57 3.16
C LEU A 165 -5.08 4.70 4.66
N PRO A 166 -5.62 3.82 5.52
CA PRO A 166 -5.34 3.91 6.96
C PRO A 166 -3.89 3.50 7.26
N VAL A 167 -3.38 4.03 8.37
CA VAL A 167 -2.04 3.70 8.87
C VAL A 167 -1.90 2.21 9.13
N HIS A 168 -0.75 1.64 8.78
CA HIS A 168 -0.42 0.27 9.14
C HIS A 168 -0.04 0.22 10.63
N GLU A 169 -0.99 -0.18 11.47
CA GLU A 169 -0.78 -0.38 12.91
C GLU A 169 -0.10 -1.72 13.12
N LEU A 170 1.20 -1.69 13.29
CA LEU A 170 1.98 -2.88 13.60
C LEU A 170 1.84 -3.21 15.08
N GLY A 171 1.43 -4.44 15.39
CA GLY A 171 1.39 -4.93 16.77
C GLY A 171 2.79 -5.13 17.34
N GLY A 172 2.92 -5.01 18.68
CA GLY A 172 4.15 -5.24 19.42
C GLY A 172 4.82 -3.97 19.93
N ALA A 173 5.89 -4.14 20.71
CA ALA A 173 6.65 -3.04 21.26
C ALA A 173 7.48 -2.39 20.14
N ILE A 174 7.38 -1.08 19.98
CA ILE A 174 8.25 -0.30 19.09
C ILE A 174 9.60 -0.14 19.81
N PRO A 175 10.72 -0.63 19.22
CA PRO A 175 12.03 -0.44 19.83
C PRO A 175 12.42 1.03 19.81
N THR A 176 13.26 1.44 20.75
CA THR A 176 13.91 2.74 20.68
C THR A 176 14.80 2.84 19.44
N ARG A 177 15.14 4.07 19.02
CA ARG A 177 16.06 4.28 17.88
C ARG A 177 17.42 3.62 18.14
N GLU A 178 17.91 3.68 19.37
CA GLU A 178 19.19 3.10 19.77
C GLU A 178 19.18 1.57 19.67
N GLU A 179 18.16 0.91 20.24
CA GLU A 179 17.96 -0.55 20.15
C GLU A 179 17.85 -1.03 18.69
N ALA A 180 17.07 -0.32 17.89
CA ALA A 180 16.88 -0.61 16.49
C ALA A 180 18.19 -0.49 15.70
N ARG A 181 18.97 0.57 15.92
CA ARG A 181 20.27 0.79 15.30
C ARG A 181 21.29 -0.26 15.71
N LYS A 182 21.32 -0.63 16.99
CA LYS A 182 22.16 -1.71 17.48
C LYS A 182 21.82 -3.03 16.79
N THR A 183 20.53 -3.35 16.63
CA THR A 183 20.06 -4.55 15.93
C THR A 183 20.50 -4.58 14.47
N LEU A 184 20.35 -3.44 13.77
CA LEU A 184 20.71 -3.31 12.36
C LEU A 184 22.21 -2.99 12.14
N LYS A 185 22.98 -2.79 13.24
CA LYS A 185 24.42 -2.45 13.22
C LYS A 185 24.70 -1.18 12.41
N VAL A 186 23.92 -0.13 12.61
CA VAL A 186 24.06 1.16 11.94
C VAL A 186 24.20 2.28 12.97
N ASP A 187 24.96 3.31 12.62
CA ASP A 187 25.20 4.51 13.45
C ASP A 187 25.02 5.77 12.59
N GLY A 188 25.04 6.93 13.24
CA GLY A 188 24.97 8.23 12.56
C GLY A 188 23.61 8.52 11.92
N ASP A 189 23.61 9.30 10.85
CA ASP A 189 22.42 9.70 10.09
C ASP A 189 21.95 8.56 9.18
N VAL A 190 20.66 8.21 9.25
CA VAL A 190 20.09 7.04 8.57
C VAL A 190 18.86 7.43 7.75
N ALA A 191 18.90 7.16 6.45
CA ALA A 191 17.73 7.18 5.56
C ALA A 191 17.26 5.76 5.25
N LEU A 192 15.95 5.54 5.11
CA LEU A 192 15.36 4.24 4.83
C LEU A 192 14.58 4.26 3.51
N PHE A 193 14.89 3.32 2.62
CA PHE A 193 14.05 2.90 1.51
C PHE A 193 13.41 1.55 1.87
N PHE A 194 12.07 1.48 1.92
CA PHE A 194 11.35 0.30 2.42
C PHE A 194 10.31 -0.25 1.44
N GLY A 195 10.12 -1.58 1.48
CA GLY A 195 9.07 -2.31 0.78
C GLY A 195 9.52 -2.95 -0.53
N HIS A 196 8.59 -3.56 -1.28
CA HIS A 196 8.93 -4.26 -2.52
C HIS A 196 9.73 -3.39 -3.47
N VAL A 197 10.92 -3.86 -3.86
CA VAL A 197 11.79 -3.15 -4.79
C VAL A 197 11.29 -3.40 -6.22
N ARG A 198 10.63 -2.38 -6.77
CA ARG A 198 10.07 -2.35 -8.13
C ARG A 198 10.60 -1.15 -8.88
N PRO A 199 10.71 -1.20 -10.21
CA PRO A 199 11.22 -0.08 -11.02
C PRO A 199 10.50 1.24 -10.74
N PHE A 200 9.16 1.20 -10.56
CA PHE A 200 8.37 2.40 -10.27
C PHE A 200 8.57 2.98 -8.86
N LYS A 201 9.22 2.25 -7.95
CA LYS A 201 9.58 2.75 -6.61
C LYS A 201 10.87 3.58 -6.58
N GLY A 202 11.64 3.59 -7.67
CA GLY A 202 12.75 4.52 -7.86
C GLY A 202 13.98 4.25 -6.98
N LEU A 203 14.26 2.99 -6.63
CA LEU A 203 15.49 2.69 -5.88
C LEU A 203 16.74 3.13 -6.64
N ASP A 204 16.76 2.98 -7.96
CA ASP A 204 17.87 3.47 -8.81
C ASP A 204 18.07 4.99 -8.71
N ILE A 205 16.99 5.77 -8.52
CA ILE A 205 17.06 7.22 -8.29
C ILE A 205 17.76 7.47 -6.94
N ALA A 206 17.36 6.75 -5.88
CA ALA A 206 18.00 6.87 -4.57
C ALA A 206 19.50 6.50 -4.64
N LEU A 207 19.85 5.40 -5.31
CA LEU A 207 21.24 4.97 -5.44
C LEU A 207 22.10 5.97 -6.20
N ARG A 208 21.56 6.60 -7.27
CA ARG A 208 22.24 7.68 -7.99
C ARG A 208 22.41 8.91 -7.10
N ALA A 209 21.39 9.29 -6.33
CA ALA A 209 21.47 10.40 -5.38
C ALA A 209 22.60 10.17 -4.35
N TRP A 210 22.80 8.92 -3.85
CA TRP A 210 23.86 8.58 -2.92
C TRP A 210 25.27 8.70 -3.50
N ARG A 211 25.44 8.69 -4.81
CA ARG A 211 26.71 9.00 -5.48
C ARG A 211 27.04 10.50 -5.49
N GLU A 212 26.01 11.33 -5.42
CA GLU A 212 26.16 12.81 -5.40
C GLU A 212 26.23 13.37 -3.98
N LEU A 213 25.80 12.57 -2.97
CA LEU A 213 25.67 12.98 -1.59
C LEU A 213 27.05 13.22 -0.95
N ARG A 214 27.25 14.40 -0.36
CA ARG A 214 28.50 14.78 0.31
C ARG A 214 28.48 14.40 1.80
N SER A 215 27.31 14.42 2.44
CA SER A 215 27.12 14.09 3.84
C SER A 215 27.29 12.58 4.10
N ASP A 216 27.62 12.26 5.36
CA ASP A 216 27.78 10.86 5.78
C ASP A 216 26.46 10.27 6.27
N VAL A 217 25.60 9.92 5.30
CA VAL A 217 24.27 9.32 5.56
C VAL A 217 24.25 7.89 5.06
N THR A 218 23.90 6.97 5.94
CA THR A 218 23.68 5.57 5.57
C THR A 218 22.29 5.41 4.93
N LEU A 219 22.22 4.80 3.74
CA LEU A 219 20.96 4.33 3.15
C LEU A 219 20.71 2.88 3.52
N LEU A 220 19.67 2.63 4.27
CA LEU A 220 19.12 1.30 4.47
C LEU A 220 18.09 1.01 3.36
N VAL A 221 18.25 -0.11 2.68
CA VAL A 221 17.31 -0.62 1.68
C VAL A 221 16.77 -1.96 2.16
N ALA A 222 15.49 -1.99 2.55
CA ALA A 222 14.85 -3.19 3.08
C ALA A 222 13.61 -3.56 2.27
N GLY A 223 13.63 -4.77 1.68
CA GLY A 223 12.50 -5.30 0.95
C GLY A 223 12.87 -6.16 -0.25
N GLU A 224 11.97 -7.04 -0.62
CA GLU A 224 12.17 -8.04 -1.66
C GLU A 224 12.37 -7.42 -3.04
N ALA A 225 13.48 -7.73 -3.69
CA ALA A 225 13.76 -7.35 -5.08
C ALA A 225 13.27 -8.46 -6.02
N TRP A 226 12.42 -8.08 -6.99
CA TRP A 226 11.87 -9.02 -7.96
C TRP A 226 12.73 -9.10 -9.23
N TRP A 227 12.59 -10.21 -9.97
CA TRP A 227 13.25 -10.46 -11.27
C TRP A 227 14.77 -10.40 -11.24
N ASN A 228 15.41 -10.87 -10.16
CA ASN A 228 16.87 -10.86 -9.99
C ASN A 228 17.53 -9.48 -10.12
N ALA A 229 16.76 -8.42 -9.94
CA ALA A 229 17.27 -7.04 -10.03
C ALA A 229 18.22 -6.65 -8.87
N ALA A 230 18.36 -7.49 -7.84
CA ALA A 230 19.20 -7.20 -6.68
C ALA A 230 20.66 -6.88 -7.06
N ASP A 231 21.25 -7.65 -7.98
CA ASP A 231 22.65 -7.47 -8.37
C ASP A 231 22.86 -6.19 -9.19
N ASP A 232 21.89 -5.80 -10.00
CA ASP A 232 21.98 -4.55 -10.75
C ASP A 232 21.88 -3.34 -9.83
N TYR A 233 21.07 -3.39 -8.77
CA TYR A 233 21.04 -2.34 -7.75
C TYR A 233 22.34 -2.29 -6.95
N ARG A 234 22.94 -3.45 -6.59
CA ARG A 234 24.23 -3.48 -5.88
C ARG A 234 25.35 -2.82 -6.68
N LYS A 235 25.37 -2.96 -8.01
CA LYS A 235 26.37 -2.30 -8.89
C LYS A 235 26.24 -0.77 -8.89
N LEU A 236 25.05 -0.23 -8.58
CA LEU A 236 24.82 1.21 -8.49
C LEU A 236 25.17 1.80 -7.13
N ALA A 237 25.34 0.97 -6.11
CA ALA A 237 25.52 1.40 -4.73
C ALA A 237 26.91 1.96 -4.45
N THR A 238 26.98 2.81 -3.40
CA THR A 238 28.22 3.20 -2.73
C THR A 238 28.38 2.38 -1.45
N GLU A 239 29.51 2.50 -0.76
CA GLU A 239 29.77 1.87 0.55
C GLU A 239 28.79 2.34 1.66
N LYS A 240 28.12 3.46 1.45
CA LYS A 240 27.10 4.02 2.38
C LYS A 240 25.72 3.36 2.23
N VAL A 241 25.57 2.39 1.34
CA VAL A 241 24.28 1.70 1.10
C VAL A 241 24.32 0.28 1.67
N ARG A 242 23.33 -0.06 2.47
CA ARG A 242 23.16 -1.40 3.03
C ARG A 242 21.85 -2.01 2.55
N PHE A 243 21.92 -3.22 1.99
CA PHE A 243 20.78 -3.92 1.43
C PHE A 243 20.35 -5.12 2.28
N ASP A 244 19.04 -5.24 2.46
CA ASP A 244 18.38 -6.47 2.88
C ASP A 244 17.27 -6.79 1.86
N PHE A 245 17.64 -7.51 0.79
CA PHE A 245 16.74 -7.87 -0.31
C PHE A 245 15.94 -9.14 -0.02
N ARG A 246 15.24 -9.17 1.10
CA ARG A 246 14.28 -10.21 1.45
C ARG A 246 12.90 -9.62 1.74
N PHE A 247 11.91 -10.47 1.79
CA PHE A 247 10.64 -10.06 2.40
C PHE A 247 10.89 -9.73 3.89
N ILE A 248 10.46 -8.57 4.33
CA ILE A 248 10.56 -8.15 5.74
C ILE A 248 9.25 -8.53 6.43
N PRO A 249 9.26 -9.47 7.39
CA PRO A 249 8.08 -9.83 8.16
C PRO A 249 7.53 -8.65 8.98
N ASP A 250 6.22 -8.65 9.23
CA ASP A 250 5.57 -7.56 9.98
C ASP A 250 6.21 -7.31 11.35
N ALA A 251 6.68 -8.37 12.02
CA ALA A 251 7.36 -8.27 13.31
C ALA A 251 8.71 -7.50 13.27
N GLU A 252 9.34 -7.41 12.11
CA GLU A 252 10.63 -6.72 11.95
C GLU A 252 10.47 -5.28 11.45
N ILE A 253 9.33 -4.92 10.88
CA ILE A 253 9.10 -3.59 10.25
C ILE A 253 9.41 -2.47 11.23
N ALA A 254 8.96 -2.59 12.50
CA ALA A 254 9.19 -1.59 13.53
C ALA A 254 10.67 -1.25 13.72
N THR A 255 11.56 -2.25 13.66
CA THR A 255 13.01 -2.06 13.80
C THR A 255 13.59 -1.20 12.67
N TRP A 256 13.17 -1.42 11.42
CA TRP A 256 13.66 -0.65 10.29
C TRP A 256 13.23 0.82 10.36
N PHE A 257 11.95 1.07 10.64
CA PHE A 257 11.45 2.44 10.74
C PHE A 257 11.97 3.16 12.00
N ALA A 258 12.11 2.45 13.13
CA ALA A 258 12.67 3.07 14.35
C ALA A 258 14.14 3.48 14.18
N ALA A 259 14.94 2.71 13.43
CA ALA A 259 16.35 3.03 13.17
C ALA A 259 16.54 4.27 12.29
N ALA A 260 15.60 4.57 11.39
CA ALA A 260 15.68 5.65 10.43
C ALA A 260 15.46 7.03 11.04
N ASP A 261 16.04 8.07 10.45
CA ASP A 261 15.70 9.47 10.68
C ASP A 261 14.68 9.97 9.66
N VAL A 262 14.77 9.49 8.43
CA VAL A 262 13.91 9.86 7.31
C VAL A 262 13.63 8.67 6.43
N VAL A 263 12.43 8.63 5.84
CA VAL A 263 12.03 7.58 4.90
C VAL A 263 11.97 8.16 3.49
N LEU A 264 12.48 7.41 2.51
CA LEU A 264 12.52 7.82 1.12
C LEU A 264 11.41 7.18 0.31
N ALA A 265 10.69 7.97 -0.47
CA ALA A 265 9.70 7.53 -1.42
C ALA A 265 9.91 8.20 -2.80
N PRO A 266 11.03 7.89 -3.50
CA PRO A 266 11.39 8.51 -4.78
C PRO A 266 10.64 7.90 -5.96
N TYR A 267 9.33 7.74 -5.80
CA TYR A 267 8.48 6.95 -6.68
C TYR A 267 8.25 7.65 -8.03
N ARG A 268 8.11 6.84 -9.09
CA ARG A 268 7.71 7.29 -10.43
C ARG A 268 6.19 7.35 -10.59
N ILE A 269 5.51 6.40 -9.96
CA ILE A 269 4.05 6.28 -9.99
C ILE A 269 3.60 5.73 -8.64
N GLU A 270 2.59 6.34 -8.04
CA GLU A 270 1.92 5.81 -6.85
C GLU A 270 0.49 6.36 -6.76
N ALA A 271 -0.43 5.55 -6.25
CA ALA A 271 -1.78 6.01 -5.90
C ALA A 271 -1.75 6.69 -4.53
N GLN A 272 -1.52 5.90 -3.47
CA GLN A 272 -1.23 6.38 -2.11
C GLN A 272 -0.22 5.43 -1.47
N SER A 273 0.73 5.96 -0.72
CA SER A 273 1.85 5.17 -0.18
C SER A 273 1.60 4.67 1.23
N GLY A 274 1.40 3.36 1.38
CA GLY A 274 1.41 2.72 2.69
C GLY A 274 2.73 2.92 3.44
N VAL A 275 3.87 2.96 2.73
CA VAL A 275 5.20 3.18 3.33
C VAL A 275 5.30 4.58 3.96
N ALA A 276 4.79 5.62 3.29
CA ALA A 276 4.80 6.98 3.86
C ALA A 276 3.90 7.09 5.10
N LEU A 277 2.74 6.43 5.08
CA LEU A 277 1.85 6.39 6.25
C LEU A 277 2.43 5.57 7.40
N THR A 278 3.13 4.47 7.09
CA THR A 278 3.88 3.70 8.09
C THR A 278 5.02 4.56 8.67
N ALA A 279 5.73 5.34 7.86
CA ALA A 279 6.74 6.28 8.34
C ALA A 279 6.15 7.26 9.36
N PHE A 280 4.98 7.82 9.09
CA PHE A 280 4.29 8.72 10.02
C PHE A 280 3.87 8.02 11.33
N HIS A 281 3.48 6.75 11.26
CA HIS A 281 3.19 5.96 12.47
C HIS A 281 4.41 5.85 13.39
N PHE A 282 5.60 5.72 12.80
CA PHE A 282 6.88 5.71 13.53
C PHE A 282 7.47 7.11 13.75
N ALA A 283 6.69 8.17 13.56
CA ALA A 283 7.15 9.55 13.67
C ALA A 283 8.33 9.88 12.73
N ARG A 284 8.41 9.25 11.55
CA ARG A 284 9.50 9.50 10.58
C ARG A 284 9.02 10.43 9.48
N PRO A 285 9.69 11.58 9.28
CA PRO A 285 9.47 12.43 8.11
C PRO A 285 9.76 11.66 6.81
N VAL A 286 9.16 12.11 5.71
CA VAL A 286 9.29 11.44 4.41
C VAL A 286 9.82 12.42 3.37
N ILE A 287 10.86 12.02 2.62
CA ILE A 287 11.26 12.69 1.39
C ILE A 287 10.64 11.92 0.22
N ALA A 288 9.74 12.56 -0.52
CA ALA A 288 8.96 11.90 -1.57
C ALA A 288 8.91 12.71 -2.86
N THR A 289 8.65 12.03 -3.95
CA THR A 289 8.38 12.68 -5.25
C THR A 289 6.96 13.23 -5.32
N ARG A 290 6.75 14.28 -6.13
CA ARG A 290 5.43 14.90 -6.39
C ARG A 290 4.63 14.05 -7.38
N VAL A 291 4.30 12.80 -7.02
CA VAL A 291 3.51 11.88 -7.85
C VAL A 291 2.30 11.34 -7.09
N GLY A 292 1.22 11.08 -7.83
CA GLY A 292 0.00 10.46 -7.30
C GLY A 292 -0.57 11.17 -6.08
N GLY A 293 -0.85 10.42 -5.02
CA GLY A 293 -1.37 10.93 -3.76
C GLY A 293 -0.32 11.37 -2.73
N LEU A 294 0.99 11.27 -3.04
CA LEU A 294 2.04 11.69 -2.10
C LEU A 294 1.94 13.17 -1.70
N PRO A 295 1.66 14.12 -2.65
CA PRO A 295 1.47 15.52 -2.28
C PRO A 295 0.23 15.81 -1.39
N GLU A 296 -0.66 14.84 -1.26
CA GLU A 296 -1.85 14.99 -0.39
C GLU A 296 -1.56 14.69 1.08
N ILE A 297 -0.51 13.89 1.34
CA ILE A 297 -0.13 13.45 2.69
C ILE A 297 1.15 14.11 3.20
N ILE A 298 2.02 14.59 2.29
CA ILE A 298 3.26 15.29 2.65
C ILE A 298 3.01 16.78 2.74
N GLU A 299 3.15 17.33 3.93
CA GLU A 299 3.12 18.77 4.22
C GLU A 299 4.58 19.28 4.18
N GLU A 300 4.92 20.01 3.10
CA GLU A 300 6.27 20.51 2.81
C GLU A 300 6.90 21.22 4.02
N GLY A 301 8.10 20.80 4.44
CA GLY A 301 8.84 21.34 5.56
C GLY A 301 8.30 20.99 6.95
N ARG A 302 7.13 20.35 7.06
CA ARG A 302 6.50 19.98 8.34
C ARG A 302 6.64 18.48 8.65
N ASN A 303 6.08 17.60 7.82
CA ASN A 303 6.16 16.15 8.02
C ASN A 303 7.02 15.47 6.95
N GLY A 304 7.56 16.22 6.00
CA GLY A 304 8.38 15.72 4.92
C GLY A 304 8.78 16.79 3.92
N MET A 305 9.37 16.35 2.82
CA MET A 305 9.82 17.19 1.72
C MET A 305 9.39 16.57 0.38
N LEU A 306 9.02 17.41 -0.58
CA LEU A 306 8.57 16.98 -1.90
C LEU A 306 9.56 17.40 -2.99
N ILE A 307 10.01 16.43 -3.77
CA ILE A 307 10.96 16.61 -4.87
C ILE A 307 10.33 16.31 -6.22
N PRO A 308 10.90 16.79 -7.35
CA PRO A 308 10.51 16.34 -8.68
C PRO A 308 10.76 14.83 -8.85
N PRO A 309 9.93 14.11 -9.63
CA PRO A 309 10.23 12.73 -10.00
C PRO A 309 11.43 12.67 -10.95
N GLU A 310 12.10 11.50 -11.01
CA GLU A 310 13.24 11.20 -11.90
C GLU A 310 14.46 12.15 -11.71
N ASP A 311 14.61 12.78 -10.54
CA ASP A 311 15.68 13.74 -10.27
C ASP A 311 16.55 13.29 -9.06
N PRO A 312 17.64 12.52 -9.30
CA PRO A 312 18.57 12.12 -8.24
C PRO A 312 19.24 13.30 -7.52
N SER A 313 19.56 14.37 -8.26
CA SER A 313 20.22 15.54 -7.68
C SER A 313 19.29 16.31 -6.74
N ALA A 314 17.98 16.41 -7.08
CA ALA A 314 16.99 16.98 -6.18
C ALA A 314 16.85 16.12 -4.91
N LEU A 315 16.89 14.79 -5.04
CA LEU A 315 16.85 13.89 -3.88
C LEU A 315 18.08 14.07 -3.00
N ALA A 316 19.29 14.09 -3.56
CA ALA A 316 20.52 14.32 -2.81
C ALA A 316 20.48 15.65 -2.03
N LYS A 317 20.09 16.74 -2.68
CA LYS A 317 19.92 18.06 -2.04
C LYS A 317 18.87 18.03 -0.93
N ALA A 318 17.75 17.35 -1.12
CA ALA A 318 16.72 17.24 -0.10
C ALA A 318 17.19 16.43 1.12
N VAL A 319 17.96 15.37 0.92
CA VAL A 319 18.59 14.59 2.00
C VAL A 319 19.59 15.47 2.77
N GLU A 320 20.48 16.17 2.09
CA GLU A 320 21.44 17.09 2.73
C GLU A 320 20.72 18.18 3.52
N ALA A 321 19.71 18.81 2.92
CA ALA A 321 18.91 19.83 3.57
C ALA A 321 18.17 19.29 4.81
N PHE A 322 17.62 18.07 4.75
CA PHE A 322 16.98 17.43 5.89
C PHE A 322 17.95 17.23 7.05
N PHE A 323 19.14 16.70 6.79
CA PHE A 323 20.11 16.41 7.84
C PHE A 323 20.79 17.69 8.40
N ALA A 324 20.85 18.76 7.64
CA ALA A 324 21.33 20.08 8.09
C ALA A 324 20.31 20.84 8.98
N ARG A 325 19.05 20.40 9.07
CA ARG A 325 18.00 21.06 9.86
C ARG A 325 18.24 20.90 11.36
N SER A 326 18.03 21.98 12.11
CA SER A 326 18.03 21.99 13.59
C SER A 326 16.66 21.57 14.18
N ASP A 327 15.59 21.62 13.40
CA ASP A 327 14.20 21.36 13.81
C ASP A 327 13.68 19.95 13.42
N ARG A 328 14.58 18.98 13.18
CA ARG A 328 14.20 17.59 12.81
C ARG A 328 13.23 16.96 13.83
N ALA A 329 13.43 17.21 15.12
CA ALA A 329 12.53 16.73 16.18
C ALA A 329 11.10 17.32 16.05
N GLU A 330 10.95 18.52 15.52
CA GLU A 330 9.64 19.11 15.23
C GLU A 330 8.99 18.43 14.02
N MET A 331 9.75 18.16 12.97
CA MET A 331 9.25 17.37 11.83
C MET A 331 8.78 15.97 12.26
N GLU A 332 9.49 15.31 13.16
CA GLU A 332 9.07 14.02 13.73
C GLU A 332 7.73 14.15 14.48
N ARG A 333 7.54 15.19 15.28
CA ARG A 333 6.26 15.45 15.96
C ARG A 333 5.12 15.68 14.96
N HIS A 334 5.39 16.42 13.89
CA HIS A 334 4.40 16.66 12.83
C HIS A 334 4.08 15.37 12.04
N ALA A 335 5.07 14.54 11.78
CA ALA A 335 4.86 13.22 11.17
C ALA A 335 3.94 12.35 12.03
N ALA A 336 4.23 12.25 13.35
CA ALA A 336 3.36 11.53 14.28
C ALA A 336 1.93 12.09 14.37
N ALA A 337 1.79 13.44 14.35
CA ALA A 337 0.48 14.08 14.32
C ALA A 337 -0.29 13.79 13.02
N SER A 338 0.43 13.68 11.89
CA SER A 338 -0.15 13.33 10.60
C SER A 338 -0.72 11.91 10.58
N ALA A 339 -0.09 10.95 11.26
CA ALA A 339 -0.59 9.57 11.37
C ALA A 339 -2.03 9.51 11.92
N ARG A 340 -2.37 10.39 12.87
CA ARG A 340 -3.70 10.44 13.50
C ARG A 340 -4.82 10.81 12.53
N LYS A 341 -4.50 11.54 11.44
CA LYS A 341 -5.47 11.93 10.40
C LYS A 341 -5.91 10.73 9.55
N TYR A 342 -5.15 9.64 9.59
CA TYR A 342 -5.36 8.43 8.79
C TYR A 342 -5.73 7.23 9.66
N SER A 343 -6.61 7.46 10.66
CA SER A 343 -7.00 6.46 11.65
C SER A 343 -7.93 5.39 11.07
N TRP A 344 -7.88 4.22 11.66
CA TRP A 344 -8.78 3.13 11.34
C TRP A 344 -10.23 3.40 11.74
N GLU A 345 -10.45 4.17 12.81
CA GLU A 345 -11.77 4.56 13.29
C GLU A 345 -12.54 5.33 12.23
N GLU A 346 -11.91 6.36 11.65
CA GLU A 346 -12.48 7.19 10.59
C GLU A 346 -12.71 6.38 9.31
N TYR A 347 -11.74 5.53 8.95
CA TYR A 347 -11.84 4.68 7.76
C TYR A 347 -13.00 3.68 7.88
N ALA A 348 -13.10 2.96 9.00
CA ALA A 348 -14.18 2.01 9.26
C ALA A 348 -15.54 2.72 9.38
N ALA A 349 -15.59 3.91 9.99
CA ALA A 349 -16.80 4.72 10.09
C ALA A 349 -17.34 5.10 8.69
N LEU A 350 -16.46 5.43 7.74
CA LEU A 350 -16.85 5.65 6.36
C LEU A 350 -17.56 4.42 5.78
N PHE A 351 -16.94 3.24 5.90
CA PHE A 351 -17.53 2.02 5.36
C PHE A 351 -18.83 1.63 6.06
N ARG A 352 -18.96 1.84 7.38
CA ARG A 352 -20.26 1.64 8.08
C ARG A 352 -21.36 2.51 7.48
N ARG A 353 -21.11 3.79 7.18
CA ARG A 353 -22.08 4.65 6.48
C ARG A 353 -22.43 4.11 5.09
N LEU A 354 -21.43 3.73 4.30
CA LEU A 354 -21.66 3.25 2.94
C LEU A 354 -22.44 1.94 2.89
N VAL A 355 -22.24 1.02 3.82
CA VAL A 355 -22.98 -0.26 3.88
C VAL A 355 -24.42 -0.07 4.38
N THR A 356 -24.72 0.99 5.13
CA THR A 356 -26.08 1.31 5.57
C THR A 356 -26.84 2.23 4.59
N GLY A 357 -26.15 2.84 3.63
CA GLY A 357 -26.76 3.66 2.57
C GLY A 357 -26.69 5.16 2.78
N GLY A 358 -25.79 5.60 3.68
CA GLY A 358 -25.44 7.01 3.89
C GLY A 358 -24.54 7.60 2.81
#